data_101d2c09293e54923f4443103c441a33
#
_entry.id   101d2c09293e54923f4443103c441a33
#
_cell.length_a   1.000
_cell.length_b   1.000
_cell.length_c   1.000
_cell.angle_alpha   90.00
_cell.angle_beta   90.00
_cell.angle_gamma   90.00
#
_symmetry.space_group_name_H-M   'P 1'
#
loop_
_entity.id
_entity.type
_entity.pdbx_description
1 polymer ?
#
loop_
_entity_poly.entity_id
_entity_poly.type
_entity_poly.pdbx_seq_one_letter_code
_entity_poly.pdbx_strand_id
1 'polypeptide(L)'
;MRIKRTLLIAVLLISLSPQSVNGSSKEPATKKYSVTMKKAHLPTAPKNGTDDYRCFLLDPKVTEESIIRTIQFIPQRKNFVHHAIIFRVTDADLPQAIAQDKNGTGWPCFGGSGLGSMLSSFVSTPWISSWAPGRGKDISPTGYGTPFKKGEQFVWQVHYNLLAANG
;
A
#
# COMPACT_ATOMS: atom_id res chain seq x y z
N MET A 1 -6.81 -36.57 73.32
CA MET A 1 -5.57 -36.73 72.56
C MET A 1 -5.79 -36.08 71.15
N ARG A 2 -5.26 -34.82 70.92
CA ARG A 2 -5.47 -34.07 69.68
C ARG A 2 -4.23 -34.22 68.80
N ILE A 3 -4.37 -34.88 67.69
CA ILE A 3 -3.30 -35.03 66.68
C ILE A 3 -3.27 -33.79 65.81
N LYS A 4 -2.17 -33.00 65.96
CA LYS A 4 -1.88 -31.87 65.08
C LYS A 4 -1.33 -32.42 63.75
N ARG A 5 -2.06 -32.27 62.63
CA ARG A 5 -1.54 -32.57 61.31
C ARG A 5 -0.78 -31.33 60.80
N THR A 6 0.54 -31.45 60.70
CA THR A 6 1.39 -30.47 60.09
C THR A 6 1.35 -30.65 58.56
N LEU A 7 0.84 -29.63 57.86
CA LEU A 7 0.78 -29.60 56.39
C LEU A 7 2.13 -29.08 55.88
N LEU A 8 2.93 -29.95 55.24
CA LEU A 8 4.14 -29.56 54.53
C LEU A 8 3.75 -29.01 53.15
N ILE A 9 3.92 -27.71 52.95
CA ILE A 9 3.79 -27.05 51.62
C ILE A 9 5.13 -27.18 50.95
N ALA A 10 5.25 -28.04 49.93
CA ALA A 10 6.41 -28.06 49.03
C ALA A 10 6.28 -26.93 48.02
N VAL A 11 7.14 -25.91 48.13
CA VAL A 11 7.26 -24.85 47.15
C VAL A 11 8.18 -25.33 46.03
N LEU A 12 7.61 -25.62 44.86
CA LEU A 12 8.37 -25.95 43.67
C LEU A 12 8.85 -24.65 43.02
N LEU A 13 10.13 -24.29 43.19
CA LEU A 13 10.78 -23.19 42.51
C LEU A 13 11.14 -23.60 41.08
N ILE A 14 10.34 -23.18 40.09
CA ILE A 14 10.67 -23.33 38.68
C ILE A 14 11.59 -22.18 38.30
N SER A 15 12.87 -22.44 38.14
CA SER A 15 13.82 -21.48 37.56
C SER A 15 13.65 -21.44 36.04
N LEU A 16 12.99 -20.43 35.53
CA LEU A 16 12.95 -20.09 34.09
C LEU A 16 14.28 -19.43 33.74
N SER A 17 15.20 -20.19 33.15
CA SER A 17 16.37 -19.60 32.50
C SER A 17 15.95 -18.94 31.20
N PRO A 18 16.28 -17.66 30.95
CA PRO A 18 16.03 -17.07 29.64
C PRO A 18 16.95 -17.77 28.62
N GLN A 19 16.36 -18.55 27.75
CA GLN A 19 17.05 -19.04 26.57
C GLN A 19 17.24 -17.83 25.63
N SER A 20 18.45 -17.33 25.55
CA SER A 20 18.86 -16.39 24.48
C SER A 20 18.79 -17.16 23.16
N VAL A 21 17.73 -16.90 22.39
CA VAL A 21 17.63 -17.34 21.01
C VAL A 21 18.63 -16.49 20.21
N ASN A 22 19.87 -16.92 20.14
CA ASN A 22 20.87 -16.41 19.19
C ASN A 22 20.54 -16.95 17.79
N GLY A 23 19.38 -16.57 17.27
CA GLY A 23 19.07 -16.70 15.86
C GLY A 23 19.66 -15.48 15.16
N SER A 24 20.81 -15.62 14.52
CA SER A 24 21.24 -14.71 13.46
C SER A 24 20.23 -14.83 12.33
N SER A 25 19.09 -14.15 12.45
CA SER A 25 18.11 -14.02 11.40
C SER A 25 18.73 -13.10 10.35
N LYS A 26 19.37 -13.70 9.34
CA LYS A 26 19.75 -13.00 8.13
C LYS A 26 18.50 -12.27 7.63
N GLU A 27 18.55 -10.93 7.60
CA GLU A 27 17.40 -10.17 7.07
C GLU A 27 17.04 -10.72 5.70
N PRO A 28 15.73 -10.95 5.44
CA PRO A 28 15.31 -11.49 4.16
C PRO A 28 15.73 -10.55 3.04
N ALA A 29 16.16 -11.12 1.91
CA ALA A 29 16.63 -10.37 0.76
C ALA A 29 15.56 -9.37 0.29
N THR A 30 15.93 -8.10 0.18
CA THR A 30 15.05 -7.05 -0.31
C THR A 30 15.11 -6.98 -1.83
N LYS A 31 13.95 -7.12 -2.49
CA LYS A 31 13.81 -6.91 -3.93
C LYS A 31 13.21 -5.51 -4.18
N LYS A 32 13.67 -4.87 -5.23
CA LYS A 32 13.14 -3.57 -5.68
C LYS A 32 12.35 -3.77 -6.97
N TYR A 33 11.12 -3.30 -6.98
CA TYR A 33 10.26 -3.25 -8.15
C TYR A 33 10.05 -1.80 -8.57
N SER A 34 10.01 -1.56 -9.88
CA SER A 34 9.71 -0.25 -10.45
C SER A 34 8.57 -0.42 -11.45
N VAL A 35 7.53 0.37 -11.29
CA VAL A 35 6.36 0.36 -12.16
C VAL A 35 6.07 1.75 -12.67
N THR A 36 5.59 1.84 -13.91
CA THR A 36 5.19 3.09 -14.55
C THR A 36 3.86 2.91 -15.25
N MET A 37 3.18 3.99 -15.53
CA MET A 37 2.00 3.98 -16.40
C MET A 37 2.34 3.37 -17.76
N LYS A 38 1.42 2.60 -18.33
CA LYS A 38 1.60 1.95 -19.64
C LYS A 38 1.75 2.97 -20.77
N LYS A 39 1.06 4.11 -20.66
CA LYS A 39 1.14 5.25 -21.57
C LYS A 39 1.21 6.55 -20.79
N ALA A 40 1.87 7.54 -21.35
CA ALA A 40 1.86 8.88 -20.80
C ALA A 40 0.43 9.44 -20.80
N HIS A 41 0.07 10.12 -19.71
CA HIS A 41 -1.19 10.84 -19.59
C HIS A 41 -0.93 12.34 -19.68
N LEU A 42 -1.67 13.01 -20.56
CA LEU A 42 -1.73 14.47 -20.60
C LEU A 42 -2.93 14.90 -19.76
N PRO A 43 -2.73 15.51 -18.58
CA PRO A 43 -3.83 15.93 -17.73
C PRO A 43 -4.73 16.94 -18.44
N THR A 44 -6.04 16.77 -18.27
CA THR A 44 -7.05 17.61 -18.89
C THR A 44 -8.13 17.96 -17.87
N ALA A 45 -8.23 19.24 -17.54
CA ALA A 45 -9.25 19.71 -16.61
C ALA A 45 -10.65 19.67 -17.26
N PRO A 46 -11.71 19.40 -16.48
CA PRO A 46 -13.08 19.57 -16.92
C PRO A 46 -13.38 21.05 -17.23
N LYS A 47 -14.43 21.31 -18.04
CA LYS A 47 -14.79 22.64 -18.58
C LYS A 47 -14.76 23.80 -17.57
N ASN A 48 -15.14 23.53 -16.32
CA ASN A 48 -15.23 24.55 -15.26
C ASN A 48 -14.35 24.17 -14.04
N GLY A 49 -13.24 23.50 -14.27
CA GLY A 49 -12.35 23.05 -13.18
C GLY A 49 -10.90 23.09 -13.59
N THR A 50 -10.06 22.81 -12.63
CA THR A 50 -8.59 22.84 -12.75
C THR A 50 -7.95 21.52 -12.43
N ASP A 51 -8.76 20.54 -12.02
CA ASP A 51 -8.30 19.31 -11.46
C ASP A 51 -8.64 18.12 -12.36
N ASP A 52 -7.67 17.25 -12.60
CA ASP A 52 -7.85 15.97 -13.27
C ASP A 52 -7.48 14.85 -12.28
N TYR A 53 -8.43 13.95 -12.03
CA TYR A 53 -8.22 12.75 -11.21
C TYR A 53 -8.15 11.53 -12.12
N ARG A 54 -7.01 10.87 -12.15
CA ARG A 54 -6.77 9.74 -13.05
C ARG A 54 -6.23 8.54 -12.29
N CYS A 55 -6.84 7.40 -12.52
CA CYS A 55 -6.41 6.12 -11.99
C CYS A 55 -5.70 5.28 -13.05
N PHE A 56 -4.67 4.55 -12.66
CA PHE A 56 -3.88 3.67 -13.52
C PHE A 56 -3.70 2.32 -12.84
N LEU A 57 -3.90 1.25 -13.58
CA LEU A 57 -3.61 -0.10 -13.09
C LEU A 57 -2.13 -0.41 -13.29
N LEU A 58 -1.44 -0.73 -12.20
CA LEU A 58 -0.01 -1.03 -12.18
C LEU A 58 0.24 -2.45 -11.68
N ASP A 59 1.00 -3.21 -12.45
CA ASP A 59 1.38 -4.57 -12.13
C ASP A 59 2.89 -4.64 -11.88
N PRO A 60 3.32 -4.81 -10.63
CA PRO A 60 4.75 -4.92 -10.29
C PRO A 60 5.35 -6.29 -10.68
N LYS A 61 4.54 -7.23 -11.18
CA LYS A 61 5.00 -8.57 -11.59
C LYS A 61 5.65 -9.36 -10.45
N VAL A 62 5.11 -9.23 -9.24
CA VAL A 62 5.60 -9.98 -8.08
C VAL A 62 5.25 -11.46 -8.25
N THR A 63 6.25 -12.32 -8.18
CA THR A 63 6.14 -13.77 -8.47
C THR A 63 6.00 -14.65 -7.22
N GLU A 64 6.11 -14.05 -6.02
CA GLU A 64 6.04 -14.74 -4.74
C GLU A 64 5.37 -13.85 -3.68
N GLU A 65 4.83 -14.44 -2.63
CA GLU A 65 4.32 -13.67 -1.50
C GLU A 65 5.43 -12.83 -0.88
N SER A 66 5.14 -11.58 -0.59
CA SER A 66 6.11 -10.59 -0.19
C SER A 66 5.54 -9.63 0.85
N ILE A 67 6.41 -8.84 1.45
CA ILE A 67 6.02 -7.76 2.36
C ILE A 67 6.59 -6.45 1.81
N ILE A 68 5.70 -5.51 1.53
CA ILE A 68 6.10 -4.17 1.13
C ILE A 68 6.65 -3.45 2.36
N ARG A 69 7.93 -3.06 2.29
CA ARG A 69 8.63 -2.30 3.33
C ARG A 69 8.76 -0.83 2.99
N THR A 70 8.78 -0.53 1.70
CA THR A 70 9.01 0.83 1.23
C THR A 70 8.22 1.09 -0.04
N ILE A 71 7.56 2.24 -0.10
CA ILE A 71 6.91 2.76 -1.30
C ILE A 71 7.48 4.15 -1.57
N GLN A 72 7.76 4.43 -2.82
CA GLN A 72 8.16 5.75 -3.27
C GLN A 72 7.42 6.11 -4.56
N PHE A 73 6.72 7.22 -4.55
CA PHE A 73 6.17 7.84 -5.74
C PHE A 73 7.14 8.89 -6.26
N ILE A 74 7.40 8.89 -7.57
CA ILE A 74 8.32 9.84 -8.22
C ILE A 74 7.57 10.46 -9.40
N PRO A 75 6.94 11.64 -9.23
CA PRO A 75 6.27 12.32 -10.32
C PRO A 75 7.29 12.88 -11.32
N GLN A 76 7.03 12.68 -12.63
CA GLN A 76 7.84 13.31 -13.68
C GLN A 76 7.71 14.83 -13.69
N ARG A 77 6.52 15.33 -13.41
CA ARG A 77 6.16 16.75 -13.42
C ARG A 77 5.57 17.14 -12.07
N LYS A 78 6.44 17.50 -11.13
CA LYS A 78 6.05 17.80 -9.74
C LYS A 78 5.05 18.95 -9.63
N ASN A 79 5.13 19.93 -10.53
CA ASN A 79 4.24 21.10 -10.53
C ASN A 79 2.78 20.78 -10.90
N PHE A 80 2.53 19.67 -11.59
CA PHE A 80 1.17 19.26 -11.95
C PHE A 80 0.55 18.28 -10.98
N VAL A 81 1.37 17.52 -10.24
CA VAL A 81 0.87 16.50 -9.33
C VAL A 81 0.63 17.08 -7.95
N HIS A 82 -0.65 17.24 -7.58
CA HIS A 82 -1.06 17.70 -6.25
C HIS A 82 -0.90 16.61 -5.21
N HIS A 83 -1.37 15.40 -5.50
CA HIS A 83 -1.11 14.21 -4.69
C HIS A 83 -1.29 12.92 -5.50
N ALA A 84 -0.81 11.82 -4.96
CA ALA A 84 -1.08 10.48 -5.46
C ALA A 84 -1.46 9.56 -4.31
N ILE A 85 -2.39 8.62 -4.56
CA ILE A 85 -2.82 7.60 -3.62
C ILE A 85 -2.66 6.24 -4.26
N ILE A 86 -2.13 5.28 -3.51
CA ILE A 86 -1.95 3.91 -3.96
C ILE A 86 -2.95 3.03 -3.24
N PHE A 87 -3.80 2.37 -4.01
CA PHE A 87 -4.79 1.42 -3.55
C PHE A 87 -4.38 -0.01 -3.93
N ARG A 88 -4.69 -0.95 -3.07
CA ARG A 88 -4.65 -2.37 -3.39
C ARG A 88 -5.83 -2.73 -4.26
N VAL A 89 -5.62 -3.51 -5.32
CA VAL A 89 -6.71 -4.08 -6.10
C VAL A 89 -7.07 -5.44 -5.51
N THR A 90 -8.35 -5.63 -5.18
CA THR A 90 -8.86 -6.93 -4.74
C THR A 90 -9.05 -7.85 -5.94
N ASP A 91 -9.06 -9.18 -5.70
CA ASP A 91 -9.33 -10.16 -6.76
C ASP A 91 -10.69 -9.92 -7.43
N ALA A 92 -11.68 -9.43 -6.66
CA ALA A 92 -13.01 -9.09 -7.14
C ALA A 92 -13.03 -7.86 -8.07
N ASP A 93 -12.16 -6.88 -7.79
CA ASP A 93 -12.11 -5.61 -8.53
C ASP A 93 -11.16 -5.67 -9.75
N LEU A 94 -10.26 -6.65 -9.79
CA LEU A 94 -9.23 -6.74 -10.82
C LEU A 94 -9.80 -6.82 -12.25
N PRO A 95 -10.86 -7.60 -12.55
CA PRO A 95 -11.46 -7.61 -13.89
C PRO A 95 -11.96 -6.22 -14.32
N GLN A 96 -12.58 -5.45 -13.40
CA GLN A 96 -13.03 -4.10 -13.67
C GLN A 96 -11.85 -3.16 -13.92
N ALA A 97 -10.80 -3.23 -13.11
CA ALA A 97 -9.60 -2.42 -13.28
C ALA A 97 -8.92 -2.67 -14.64
N ILE A 98 -8.82 -3.94 -15.05
CA ILE A 98 -8.28 -4.33 -16.36
C ILE A 98 -9.14 -3.74 -17.49
N ALA A 99 -10.47 -3.83 -17.38
CA ALA A 99 -11.38 -3.31 -18.38
C ALA A 99 -11.28 -1.79 -18.51
N GLN A 100 -11.18 -1.06 -17.39
CA GLN A 100 -11.07 0.39 -17.37
C GLN A 100 -9.72 0.89 -17.90
N ASP A 101 -8.63 0.17 -17.62
CA ASP A 101 -7.28 0.50 -18.12
C ASP A 101 -6.88 -0.29 -19.39
N LYS A 102 -7.87 -0.76 -20.16
CA LYS A 102 -7.65 -1.59 -21.35
C LYS A 102 -6.65 -0.98 -22.33
N ASN A 103 -6.71 0.32 -22.52
CA ASN A 103 -5.82 1.05 -23.45
C ASN A 103 -4.53 1.52 -22.80
N GLY A 104 -4.34 1.33 -21.50
CA GLY A 104 -3.18 1.80 -20.74
C GLY A 104 -3.14 3.31 -20.52
N THR A 105 -4.28 3.99 -20.68
CA THR A 105 -4.42 5.45 -20.50
C THR A 105 -5.09 5.81 -19.17
N GLY A 106 -5.41 4.81 -18.36
CA GLY A 106 -6.12 4.96 -17.10
C GLY A 106 -7.58 5.36 -17.29
N TRP A 107 -8.27 5.64 -16.18
CA TRP A 107 -9.68 6.05 -16.15
C TRP A 107 -9.90 7.21 -15.18
N PRO A 108 -10.96 8.04 -15.40
CA PRO A 108 -11.33 9.08 -14.43
C PRO A 108 -11.75 8.46 -13.11
N CYS A 109 -11.25 9.00 -11.99
CA CYS A 109 -11.60 8.50 -10.67
C CYS A 109 -11.47 9.62 -9.63
N PHE A 110 -12.55 10.02 -9.02
CA PHE A 110 -12.57 11.03 -7.97
C PHE A 110 -12.87 10.36 -6.62
N GLY A 111 -12.11 10.72 -5.59
CA GLY A 111 -12.36 10.32 -4.20
C GLY A 111 -11.98 8.90 -3.83
N GLY A 112 -11.58 8.04 -4.79
CA GLY A 112 -11.18 6.64 -4.55
C GLY A 112 -10.55 6.01 -5.77
N SER A 113 -10.49 4.67 -5.82
CA SER A 113 -9.95 3.92 -6.96
C SER A 113 -10.85 3.94 -8.19
N GLY A 114 -12.12 4.34 -8.06
CA GLY A 114 -13.12 4.23 -9.11
C GLY A 114 -13.53 2.79 -9.42
N LEU A 115 -13.19 1.83 -8.55
CA LEU A 115 -13.56 0.41 -8.67
C LEU A 115 -14.73 0.07 -7.73
N GLY A 116 -15.52 -0.92 -8.10
CA GLY A 116 -16.72 -1.29 -7.37
C GLY A 116 -17.87 -0.27 -7.53
N SER A 117 -18.80 -0.26 -6.59
CA SER A 117 -19.83 0.79 -6.50
C SER A 117 -19.24 2.09 -5.96
N MET A 118 -19.91 3.23 -6.19
CA MET A 118 -19.46 4.53 -5.65
C MET A 118 -19.26 4.47 -4.13
N LEU A 119 -20.16 3.82 -3.39
CA LEU A 119 -20.06 3.67 -1.96
C LEU A 119 -18.89 2.74 -1.54
N SER A 120 -18.70 1.62 -2.25
CA SER A 120 -17.62 0.66 -1.96
C SER A 120 -16.25 1.22 -2.33
N SER A 121 -16.15 2.05 -3.36
CA SER A 121 -14.88 2.67 -3.77
C SER A 121 -14.27 3.57 -2.70
N PHE A 122 -15.08 4.19 -1.84
CA PHE A 122 -14.61 4.99 -0.70
C PHE A 122 -14.23 4.14 0.53
N VAL A 123 -14.88 2.99 0.71
CA VAL A 123 -14.81 2.24 1.98
C VAL A 123 -14.01 0.95 1.86
N SER A 124 -14.02 0.29 0.70
CA SER A 124 -13.53 -1.07 0.55
C SER A 124 -12.18 -1.22 -0.18
N THR A 125 -11.70 -0.18 -0.85
CA THR A 125 -10.40 -0.27 -1.53
C THR A 125 -9.29 0.10 -0.54
N PRO A 126 -8.48 -0.87 -0.09
CA PRO A 126 -7.46 -0.61 0.92
C PRO A 126 -6.43 0.40 0.43
N TRP A 127 -6.35 1.51 1.13
CA TRP A 127 -5.32 2.53 0.94
C TRP A 127 -3.99 2.02 1.49
N ILE A 128 -2.96 1.92 0.65
CA ILE A 128 -1.65 1.40 1.03
C ILE A 128 -0.69 2.53 1.35
N SER A 129 -0.66 3.57 0.52
CA SER A 129 0.27 4.69 0.65
C SER A 129 -0.27 5.92 -0.07
N SER A 130 0.29 7.07 0.25
CA SER A 130 0.01 8.33 -0.42
C SER A 130 1.28 9.17 -0.58
N TRP A 131 1.24 10.08 -1.51
CA TRP A 131 2.27 11.07 -1.72
C TRP A 131 1.66 12.45 -1.94
N ALA A 132 2.36 13.46 -1.42
CA ALA A 132 2.11 14.88 -1.70
C ALA A 132 3.46 15.59 -1.86
N PRO A 133 3.53 16.81 -2.44
CA PRO A 133 4.75 17.59 -2.55
C PRO A 133 5.48 17.71 -1.21
N GLY A 134 6.78 17.42 -1.21
CA GLY A 134 7.60 17.39 0.00
C GLY A 134 7.65 16.03 0.72
N ARG A 135 6.76 15.09 0.43
CA ARG A 135 6.82 13.74 1.01
C ARG A 135 7.88 12.89 0.31
N GLY A 136 8.75 12.27 1.11
CA GLY A 136 9.78 11.32 0.65
C GLY A 136 9.22 9.90 0.49
N LYS A 137 10.07 8.91 0.81
CA LYS A 137 9.70 7.50 0.86
C LYS A 137 8.77 7.24 2.03
N ASP A 138 7.80 6.36 1.80
CA ASP A 138 6.98 5.76 2.83
C ASP A 138 7.68 4.48 3.29
N ILE A 139 8.19 4.45 4.52
CA ILE A 139 9.02 3.36 5.05
C ILE A 139 8.33 2.78 6.27
N SER A 140 8.04 1.49 6.23
CA SER A 140 7.52 0.78 7.39
C SER A 140 8.60 0.62 8.48
N PRO A 141 8.23 0.70 9.76
CA PRO A 141 9.15 0.40 10.86
C PRO A 141 9.78 -1.00 10.73
N THR A 142 10.93 -1.20 11.36
CA THR A 142 11.59 -2.52 11.38
C THR A 142 10.65 -3.59 11.93
N GLY A 143 10.57 -4.73 11.25
CA GLY A 143 9.66 -5.83 11.60
C GLY A 143 8.24 -5.69 11.06
N TYR A 144 7.86 -4.55 10.48
CA TYR A 144 6.52 -4.30 9.94
C TYR A 144 6.54 -4.11 8.43
N GLY A 145 5.37 -4.25 7.80
CA GLY A 145 5.15 -3.99 6.39
C GLY A 145 3.76 -4.43 5.95
N THR A 146 3.44 -4.14 4.71
CA THR A 146 2.13 -4.49 4.13
C THR A 146 2.25 -5.80 3.36
N PRO A 147 1.51 -6.87 3.74
CA PRO A 147 1.50 -8.11 2.98
C PRO A 147 1.09 -7.86 1.52
N PHE A 148 1.74 -8.53 0.58
CA PHE A 148 1.50 -8.42 -0.84
C PHE A 148 1.58 -9.79 -1.49
N LYS A 149 0.51 -10.23 -2.13
CA LYS A 149 0.39 -11.57 -2.71
C LYS A 149 1.08 -11.64 -4.07
N LYS A 150 1.43 -12.85 -4.48
CA LYS A 150 1.85 -13.12 -5.85
C LYS A 150 0.79 -12.67 -6.85
N GLY A 151 1.20 -11.89 -7.86
CA GLY A 151 0.32 -11.41 -8.93
C GLY A 151 -0.63 -10.28 -8.52
N GLU A 152 -0.58 -9.81 -7.28
CA GLU A 152 -1.39 -8.67 -6.82
C GLU A 152 -0.97 -7.40 -7.56
N GLN A 153 -1.94 -6.51 -7.78
CA GLN A 153 -1.76 -5.27 -8.53
C GLN A 153 -2.20 -4.06 -7.69
N PHE A 154 -1.81 -2.88 -8.15
CA PHE A 154 -2.16 -1.60 -7.55
C PHE A 154 -3.00 -0.74 -8.49
N VAL A 155 -3.83 0.11 -7.92
CA VAL A 155 -4.32 1.30 -8.59
C VAL A 155 -3.59 2.51 -8.04
N TRP A 156 -3.01 3.33 -8.94
CA TRP A 156 -2.57 4.67 -8.62
C TRP A 156 -3.62 5.67 -9.03
N GLN A 157 -4.19 6.37 -8.07
CA GLN A 157 -4.90 7.61 -8.31
C GLN A 157 -3.90 8.75 -8.29
N VAL A 158 -3.86 9.54 -9.33
CA VAL A 158 -3.07 10.76 -9.39
C VAL A 158 -4.02 11.94 -9.54
N HIS A 159 -3.92 12.90 -8.63
CA HIS A 159 -4.59 14.17 -8.72
C HIS A 159 -3.63 15.19 -9.35
N TYR A 160 -3.99 15.62 -10.52
CA TYR A 160 -3.29 16.72 -11.22
C TYR A 160 -4.03 18.02 -10.96
N ASN A 161 -3.30 19.08 -10.56
CA ASN A 161 -3.84 20.43 -10.46
C ASN A 161 -3.20 21.30 -11.55
N LEU A 162 -4.01 21.79 -12.47
CA LEU A 162 -3.55 22.53 -13.65
C LEU A 162 -3.46 24.03 -13.43
N LEU A 163 -3.94 24.56 -12.29
CA LEU A 163 -3.71 25.96 -11.90
C LEU A 163 -2.22 26.26 -11.72
N ALA A 164 -1.50 25.33 -11.11
CA ALA A 164 -0.07 25.45 -10.88
C ALA A 164 0.76 25.32 -12.18
N ALA A 165 0.11 24.93 -13.28
CA ALA A 165 0.73 24.71 -14.58
C ALA A 165 0.79 25.94 -15.46
N ASN A 166 0.06 27.00 -15.11
CA ASN A 166 -0.01 28.24 -15.88
C ASN A 166 1.10 29.23 -15.50
N GLY A 167 2.22 28.70 -15.02
CA GLY A 167 3.45 29.48 -14.86
C GLY A 167 4.21 29.56 -16.15
#